data_b7ddfe249662fe0a15df23bf2e91ebbe
#
_entry.id   b7ddfe249662fe0a15df23bf2e91ebbe
#
_cell.length_a   1.000
_cell.length_b   1.000
_cell.length_c   1.000
_cell.angle_alpha   90.00
_cell.angle_beta   90.00
_cell.angle_gamma   90.00
#
_symmetry.space_group_name_H-M   'P 1'
#
loop_
_entity.id
_entity.type
_entity.pdbx_description
1 polymer ?
#
loop_
_entity_poly.entity_id
_entity_poly.type
_entity_poly.pdbx_seq_one_letter_code
_entity_poly.pdbx_strand_id
1 'polypeptide(L)'
;MKNYNVNRIEKNILQINGLGDNPFWNKAEILTDFTSPWSNLEPEKIEFRSLWDMENIYFCYKVYDDNIHIDRQDDSIDSIGESDRVEIFFRTDETLNPYYCLEIDPTPRIMDFMASPKKKFDFDWNWPENNLSVKSSIKSDHFIVEFAISIQSLKNFHLIKDNVIEAGIFRAKYIKQENKLFEPTWITWVNPNTETPNFHIASSFGTLTLV
;
A
#
# COMPACT_ATOMS: atom_id res chain seq x y z
N MET A 1 12.47 12.16 8.76
CA MET A 1 11.33 11.33 8.34
C MET A 1 11.07 11.64 6.86
N LYS A 2 10.82 10.64 5.99
CA LYS A 2 10.44 10.89 4.58
C LYS A 2 9.04 11.49 4.53
N ASN A 3 8.79 12.39 3.59
CA ASN A 3 7.51 13.04 3.36
C ASN A 3 7.12 12.95 1.88
N TYR A 4 5.83 12.79 1.62
CA TYR A 4 5.24 12.84 0.29
C TYR A 4 4.05 13.80 0.30
N ASN A 5 4.00 14.74 -0.67
CA ASN A 5 2.90 15.69 -0.79
C ASN A 5 1.76 15.08 -1.62
N VAL A 6 0.60 15.04 -1.03
CA VAL A 6 -0.63 14.60 -1.68
C VAL A 6 -1.37 15.82 -2.19
N ASN A 7 -1.29 16.06 -3.49
CA ASN A 7 -1.88 17.25 -4.11
C ASN A 7 -3.40 17.16 -4.16
N ARG A 8 -4.04 18.31 -3.93
CA ARG A 8 -5.50 18.41 -3.98
C ARG A 8 -6.00 18.50 -5.42
N ILE A 9 -7.14 17.84 -5.66
CA ILE A 9 -7.92 17.93 -6.88
C ILE A 9 -9.34 18.39 -6.59
N GLU A 10 -10.10 18.74 -7.61
CA GLU A 10 -11.52 19.04 -7.47
C GLU A 10 -12.29 17.78 -7.11
N LYS A 11 -13.40 17.97 -6.39
CA LYS A 11 -14.23 16.87 -5.90
C LYS A 11 -14.78 16.02 -7.07
N ASN A 12 -14.71 14.72 -6.93
CA ASN A 12 -15.30 13.71 -7.83
C ASN A 12 -14.80 13.75 -9.29
N ILE A 13 -13.65 14.37 -9.58
CA ILE A 13 -13.08 14.36 -10.94
C ILE A 13 -12.23 13.14 -11.24
N LEU A 14 -11.67 12.49 -10.22
CA LEU A 14 -10.88 11.27 -10.36
C LEU A 14 -11.77 10.06 -10.10
N GLN A 15 -11.93 9.23 -11.11
CA GLN A 15 -12.54 7.92 -10.98
C GLN A 15 -11.48 6.86 -11.23
N ILE A 16 -11.27 5.98 -10.25
CA ILE A 16 -10.32 4.86 -10.38
C ILE A 16 -10.94 3.79 -11.29
N ASN A 17 -10.13 3.26 -12.19
CA ASN A 17 -10.53 2.22 -13.16
C ASN A 17 -9.58 1.01 -13.17
N GLY A 18 -8.49 1.08 -12.41
CA GLY A 18 -7.45 0.07 -12.35
C GLY A 18 -6.41 0.17 -13.46
N LEU A 19 -6.50 1.17 -14.34
CA LEU A 19 -5.56 1.33 -15.47
C LEU A 19 -4.47 2.36 -15.20
N GLY A 20 -4.62 3.20 -14.17
CA GLY A 20 -3.67 4.26 -13.85
C GLY A 20 -3.54 5.33 -14.93
N ASP A 21 -4.48 5.38 -15.86
CA ASP A 21 -4.45 6.20 -17.08
C ASP A 21 -5.27 7.49 -16.99
N ASN A 22 -5.97 7.70 -15.89
CA ASN A 22 -6.73 8.93 -15.70
C ASN A 22 -5.79 10.14 -15.74
N PRO A 23 -6.05 11.17 -16.60
CA PRO A 23 -5.17 12.32 -16.77
C PRO A 23 -4.88 13.09 -15.48
N PHE A 24 -5.76 13.02 -14.48
CA PHE A 24 -5.55 13.68 -13.20
C PHE A 24 -4.37 13.13 -12.41
N TRP A 25 -3.96 11.88 -12.63
CA TRP A 25 -2.76 11.33 -12.03
C TRP A 25 -1.47 12.10 -12.38
N ASN A 26 -1.48 12.90 -13.46
CA ASN A 26 -0.36 13.80 -13.81
C ASN A 26 -0.19 14.96 -12.82
N LYS A 27 -1.17 15.23 -11.95
CA LYS A 27 -1.07 16.22 -10.87
C LYS A 27 -0.38 15.68 -9.62
N ALA A 28 -0.21 14.37 -9.51
CA ALA A 28 0.48 13.75 -8.38
C ALA A 28 1.99 13.79 -8.56
N GLU A 29 2.72 13.94 -7.46
CA GLU A 29 4.15 13.63 -7.43
C GLU A 29 4.33 12.11 -7.68
N ILE A 30 5.44 11.74 -8.33
CA ILE A 30 5.78 10.34 -8.54
C ILE A 30 6.83 9.94 -7.53
N LEU A 31 6.47 9.04 -6.63
CA LEU A 31 7.39 8.44 -5.67
C LEU A 31 7.98 7.17 -6.25
N THR A 32 9.32 7.09 -6.32
CA THR A 32 10.04 5.94 -6.89
C THR A 32 11.19 5.45 -6.01
N ASP A 33 11.50 6.12 -4.92
CA ASP A 33 12.65 5.81 -4.06
C ASP A 33 12.33 4.67 -3.06
N PHE A 34 12.00 3.51 -3.59
CA PHE A 34 11.79 2.28 -2.83
C PHE A 34 13.10 1.50 -2.69
N THR A 35 13.25 0.81 -1.58
CA THR A 35 14.41 -0.03 -1.27
C THR A 35 13.99 -1.41 -0.76
N SER A 36 14.87 -2.39 -0.89
CA SER A 36 14.75 -3.72 -0.27
C SER A 36 15.91 -3.93 0.70
N PRO A 37 15.83 -3.41 1.95
CA PRO A 37 17.00 -3.37 2.86
C PRO A 37 17.51 -4.73 3.29
N TRP A 38 16.73 -5.77 3.08
CA TRP A 38 17.03 -7.15 3.49
C TRP A 38 17.41 -8.05 2.31
N SER A 39 17.52 -7.48 1.12
CA SER A 39 17.91 -8.20 -0.10
C SER A 39 19.13 -7.55 -0.73
N ASN A 40 19.97 -8.37 -1.38
CA ASN A 40 21.06 -7.87 -2.22
C ASN A 40 20.59 -7.50 -3.64
N LEU A 41 19.32 -7.72 -3.96
CA LEU A 41 18.72 -7.39 -5.25
C LEU A 41 18.11 -5.99 -5.17
N GLU A 42 18.38 -5.17 -6.18
CA GLU A 42 17.65 -3.91 -6.35
C GLU A 42 16.18 -4.23 -6.65
N PRO A 43 15.24 -3.53 -5.99
CA PRO A 43 13.83 -3.73 -6.29
C PRO A 43 13.49 -3.26 -7.70
N GLU A 44 12.58 -3.97 -8.35
CA GLU A 44 11.98 -3.51 -9.58
C GLU A 44 11.28 -2.16 -9.37
N LYS A 45 11.19 -1.37 -10.45
CA LYS A 45 10.64 -0.02 -10.38
C LYS A 45 9.20 -0.04 -9.88
N ILE A 46 8.93 0.80 -8.89
CA ILE A 46 7.58 1.10 -8.40
C ILE A 46 7.35 2.60 -8.59
N GLU A 47 6.21 2.96 -9.16
CA GLU A 47 5.70 4.33 -9.17
C GLU A 47 4.47 4.39 -8.28
N PHE A 48 4.58 5.13 -7.19
CA PHE A 48 3.45 5.43 -6.33
C PHE A 48 3.00 6.87 -6.57
N ARG A 49 1.69 7.09 -6.62
CA ARG A 49 1.06 8.39 -6.72
C ARG A 49 -0.11 8.47 -5.77
N SER A 50 -0.33 9.66 -5.21
CA SER A 50 -1.51 9.92 -4.39
C SER A 50 -2.06 11.33 -4.66
N LEU A 51 -3.38 11.43 -4.64
CA LEU A 51 -4.15 12.66 -4.77
C LEU A 51 -5.28 12.64 -3.74
N TRP A 52 -5.83 13.78 -3.43
CA TRP A 52 -6.99 13.84 -2.54
C TRP A 52 -8.00 14.90 -2.99
N ASP A 53 -9.24 14.71 -2.59
CA ASP A 53 -10.29 15.71 -2.65
C ASP A 53 -10.99 15.81 -1.29
N MET A 54 -12.12 16.51 -1.22
CA MET A 54 -12.83 16.68 0.06
C MET A 54 -13.48 15.40 0.59
N GLU A 55 -13.60 14.36 -0.23
CA GLU A 55 -14.30 13.11 0.11
C GLU A 55 -13.36 11.92 0.21
N ASN A 56 -12.33 11.88 -0.65
CA ASN A 56 -11.45 10.72 -0.77
C ASN A 56 -9.98 11.10 -0.85
N ILE A 57 -9.13 10.20 -0.39
CA ILE A 57 -7.74 10.11 -0.80
C ILE A 57 -7.61 8.94 -1.78
N TYR A 58 -6.87 9.16 -2.85
CA TYR A 58 -6.68 8.23 -3.95
C TYR A 58 -5.22 7.80 -4.00
N PHE A 59 -5.00 6.52 -4.26
CA PHE A 59 -3.68 5.94 -4.38
C PHE A 59 -3.58 5.15 -5.68
N CYS A 60 -2.42 5.22 -6.33
CA CYS A 60 -2.10 4.44 -7.52
C CYS A 60 -0.68 3.89 -7.40
N TYR A 61 -0.57 2.58 -7.38
CA TYR A 61 0.68 1.88 -7.56
C TYR A 61 0.78 1.39 -9.01
N LYS A 62 1.87 1.70 -9.67
CA LYS A 62 2.31 1.02 -10.89
C LYS A 62 3.60 0.30 -10.58
N VAL A 63 3.55 -1.01 -10.63
CA VAL A 63 4.66 -1.89 -10.29
C VAL A 63 5.13 -2.58 -11.55
N TYR A 64 6.37 -2.31 -11.95
CA TYR A 64 7.00 -2.97 -13.10
C TYR A 64 7.47 -4.35 -12.68
N ASP A 65 6.92 -5.38 -13.27
CA ASP A 65 7.17 -6.78 -12.95
C ASP A 65 6.65 -7.67 -14.09
N ASP A 66 7.51 -8.47 -14.68
CA ASP A 66 7.17 -9.43 -15.73
C ASP A 66 6.98 -10.87 -15.19
N ASN A 67 7.15 -11.07 -13.89
CA ASN A 67 7.06 -12.36 -13.20
C ASN A 67 6.12 -12.31 -11.98
N ILE A 68 4.92 -11.77 -12.16
CA ILE A 68 3.93 -11.61 -11.10
C ILE A 68 3.49 -12.99 -10.58
N HIS A 69 3.63 -13.19 -9.28
CA HIS A 69 3.12 -14.36 -8.58
C HIS A 69 1.80 -14.06 -7.87
N ILE A 70 0.79 -14.89 -8.13
CA ILE A 70 -0.50 -14.85 -7.44
C ILE A 70 -0.85 -16.26 -7.05
N ASP A 71 -0.96 -16.52 -5.76
CA ASP A 71 -1.53 -17.76 -5.28
C ASP A 71 -3.03 -17.79 -5.58
N ARG A 72 -3.50 -18.89 -6.19
CA ARG A 72 -4.88 -19.02 -6.67
C ARG A 72 -5.60 -20.23 -6.08
N GLN A 73 -5.19 -20.65 -4.89
CA GLN A 73 -5.85 -21.76 -4.23
C GLN A 73 -7.28 -21.37 -3.85
N ASP A 74 -7.45 -20.17 -3.30
CA ASP A 74 -8.74 -19.60 -2.91
C ASP A 74 -8.65 -18.08 -2.74
N ASP A 75 -9.64 -17.45 -2.12
CA ASP A 75 -9.65 -16.02 -1.80
C ASP A 75 -9.42 -15.75 -0.29
N SER A 76 -8.79 -16.69 0.40
CA SER A 76 -8.48 -16.56 1.81
C SER A 76 -7.36 -15.52 2.06
N ILE A 77 -7.26 -15.06 3.29
CA ILE A 77 -6.17 -14.21 3.78
C ILE A 77 -4.81 -14.89 3.53
N ASP A 78 -4.72 -16.21 3.74
CA ASP A 78 -3.49 -16.97 3.54
C ASP A 78 -3.08 -16.94 2.06
N SER A 79 -4.01 -17.15 1.11
CA SER A 79 -3.73 -17.09 -0.32
C SER A 79 -3.32 -15.69 -0.77
N ILE A 80 -3.95 -14.63 -0.24
CA ILE A 80 -3.52 -13.25 -0.51
C ILE A 80 -2.14 -13.01 0.09
N GLY A 81 -1.88 -13.52 1.30
CA GLY A 81 -0.61 -13.45 1.99
C GLY A 81 0.56 -14.08 1.23
N GLU A 82 0.30 -15.12 0.43
CA GLU A 82 1.29 -15.82 -0.40
C GLU A 82 1.40 -15.25 -1.84
N SER A 83 0.81 -14.09 -2.10
CA SER A 83 0.79 -13.43 -3.41
C SER A 83 1.63 -12.16 -3.42
N ASP A 84 2.12 -11.78 -4.62
CA ASP A 84 2.62 -10.42 -4.86
C ASP A 84 1.52 -9.43 -4.49
N ARG A 85 1.86 -8.36 -3.78
CA ARG A 85 0.90 -7.36 -3.37
C ARG A 85 1.55 -6.01 -3.07
N VAL A 86 0.76 -4.97 -3.14
CA VAL A 86 1.11 -3.65 -2.62
C VAL A 86 0.46 -3.47 -1.25
N GLU A 87 1.13 -2.73 -0.38
CA GLU A 87 0.66 -2.56 0.99
C GLU A 87 0.77 -1.09 1.40
N ILE A 88 -0.22 -0.63 2.15
CA ILE A 88 -0.16 0.66 2.84
C ILE A 88 -0.66 0.49 4.26
N PHE A 89 0.15 0.96 5.22
CA PHE A 89 -0.20 0.93 6.63
C PHE A 89 -0.38 2.34 7.13
N PHE A 90 -1.35 2.53 8.01
CA PHE A 90 -1.65 3.81 8.64
C PHE A 90 -1.56 3.67 10.14
N ARG A 91 -0.96 4.64 10.82
CA ARG A 91 -0.87 4.65 12.29
C ARG A 91 -1.44 5.92 12.88
N THR A 92 -1.95 5.82 14.10
CA THR A 92 -2.42 6.96 14.87
C THR A 92 -1.29 7.73 15.53
N ASP A 93 -0.21 7.00 15.92
CA ASP A 93 0.98 7.55 16.55
C ASP A 93 2.13 6.51 16.57
N GLU A 94 3.27 6.86 17.16
CA GLU A 94 4.46 6.03 17.23
C GLU A 94 4.31 4.78 18.13
N THR A 95 3.27 4.72 18.98
CA THR A 95 3.02 3.54 19.80
C THR A 95 2.48 2.35 19.01
N LEU A 96 1.99 2.58 17.79
CA LEU A 96 1.31 1.58 16.93
C LEU A 96 0.09 0.93 17.61
N ASN A 97 -0.68 1.70 18.37
CA ASN A 97 -1.80 1.17 19.13
C ASN A 97 -3.09 2.01 18.98
N PRO A 98 -3.96 1.71 18.02
CA PRO A 98 -3.76 0.74 16.95
C PRO A 98 -3.04 1.32 15.72
N TYR A 99 -2.75 0.45 14.75
CA TYR A 99 -2.45 0.81 13.37
C TYR A 99 -3.27 -0.08 12.43
N TYR A 100 -3.43 0.35 11.18
CA TYR A 100 -4.31 -0.29 10.21
C TYR A 100 -3.51 -0.68 8.98
N CYS A 101 -3.69 -1.91 8.52
CA CYS A 101 -2.99 -2.47 7.39
C CYS A 101 -3.97 -2.72 6.24
N LEU A 102 -3.56 -2.38 5.04
CA LEU A 102 -4.29 -2.64 3.81
C LEU A 102 -3.30 -3.23 2.81
N GLU A 103 -3.50 -4.47 2.44
CA GLU A 103 -2.68 -5.24 1.53
C GLU A 103 -3.55 -5.69 0.35
N ILE A 104 -3.10 -5.43 -0.87
CA ILE A 104 -3.92 -5.62 -2.08
C ILE A 104 -3.08 -6.33 -3.13
N ASP A 105 -3.55 -7.47 -3.60
CA ASP A 105 -2.92 -8.19 -4.68
C ASP A 105 -3.33 -7.65 -6.08
N PRO A 106 -2.63 -8.04 -7.15
CA PRO A 106 -2.95 -7.57 -8.49
C PRO A 106 -4.32 -8.01 -9.03
N THR A 107 -5.09 -8.89 -8.35
CA THR A 107 -6.41 -9.40 -8.78
C THR A 107 -7.61 -8.85 -8.03
N PRO A 108 -7.65 -7.75 -7.58
CA PRO A 108 -7.66 -6.86 -6.45
C PRO A 108 -8.30 -7.47 -5.19
N ARG A 109 -7.81 -8.61 -4.76
CA ARG A 109 -8.19 -9.19 -3.47
C ARG A 109 -7.59 -8.34 -2.36
N ILE A 110 -8.33 -8.18 -1.29
CA ILE A 110 -7.99 -7.27 -0.17
C ILE A 110 -7.77 -8.11 1.07
N MET A 111 -6.64 -7.90 1.73
CA MET A 111 -6.38 -8.31 3.10
C MET A 111 -6.20 -7.06 3.94
N ASP A 112 -7.21 -6.73 4.72
CA ASP A 112 -7.19 -5.58 5.61
C ASP A 112 -7.39 -6.04 7.05
N PHE A 113 -6.69 -5.42 7.97
CA PHE A 113 -6.72 -5.76 9.37
C PHE A 113 -6.29 -4.61 10.27
N MET A 114 -6.77 -4.63 11.50
CA MET A 114 -6.26 -3.78 12.57
C MET A 114 -5.14 -4.50 13.31
N ALA A 115 -4.14 -3.76 13.70
CA ALA A 115 -2.99 -4.32 14.39
C ALA A 115 -2.59 -3.49 15.62
N SER A 116 -1.90 -4.11 16.54
CA SER A 116 -1.37 -3.50 17.76
C SER A 116 0.05 -3.98 18.05
N PRO A 117 0.78 -3.38 19.02
CA PRO A 117 2.19 -3.70 19.29
C PRO A 117 2.46 -5.20 19.44
N LYS A 118 3.66 -5.62 19.01
CA LYS A 118 4.11 -7.03 18.97
C LYS A 118 3.36 -7.89 17.96
N LYS A 119 2.96 -7.31 16.82
CA LYS A 119 2.28 -8.00 15.71
C LYS A 119 1.02 -8.77 16.15
N LYS A 120 0.23 -8.15 17.01
CA LYS A 120 -1.09 -8.68 17.33
C LYS A 120 -2.06 -8.22 16.27
N PHE A 121 -2.42 -9.12 15.37
CA PHE A 121 -3.30 -8.86 14.24
C PHE A 121 -4.73 -9.26 14.57
N ASP A 122 -5.66 -8.40 14.19
CA ASP A 122 -7.10 -8.62 14.26
C ASP A 122 -7.63 -8.67 12.82
N PHE A 123 -7.72 -9.85 12.26
CA PHE A 123 -8.22 -10.12 10.91
C PHE A 123 -9.75 -10.17 10.84
N ASP A 124 -10.46 -10.06 11.96
CA ASP A 124 -11.91 -9.89 11.96
C ASP A 124 -12.30 -8.43 11.69
N TRP A 125 -11.35 -7.49 11.86
CA TRP A 125 -11.55 -6.11 11.49
C TRP A 125 -11.38 -5.90 9.99
N ASN A 126 -12.31 -5.16 9.38
CA ASN A 126 -12.20 -4.74 7.98
C ASN A 126 -12.43 -3.24 7.85
N TRP A 127 -11.91 -2.65 6.77
CA TRP A 127 -12.23 -1.27 6.43
C TRP A 127 -13.75 -1.13 6.24
N PRO A 128 -14.40 -0.10 6.83
CA PRO A 128 -15.86 -0.01 6.81
C PRO A 128 -16.40 -0.01 5.38
N GLU A 129 -17.49 -0.75 5.18
CA GLU A 129 -18.16 -0.88 3.89
C GLU A 129 -18.42 0.49 3.25
N ASN A 130 -18.25 0.58 1.93
CA ASN A 130 -18.38 1.80 1.11
C ASN A 130 -17.34 2.91 1.40
N ASN A 131 -16.34 2.69 2.26
CA ASN A 131 -15.28 3.64 2.54
C ASN A 131 -13.95 3.28 1.88
N LEU A 132 -13.87 2.14 1.23
CA LEU A 132 -12.74 1.66 0.44
C LEU A 132 -13.25 1.17 -0.92
N SER A 133 -12.62 1.58 -1.99
CA SER A 133 -12.81 1.00 -3.31
C SER A 133 -11.46 0.66 -3.94
N VAL A 134 -11.37 -0.48 -4.61
CA VAL A 134 -10.13 -0.99 -5.21
C VAL A 134 -10.40 -1.40 -6.65
N LYS A 135 -9.47 -1.09 -7.54
CA LYS A 135 -9.43 -1.52 -8.93
C LYS A 135 -8.00 -1.86 -9.32
N SER A 136 -7.82 -2.85 -10.17
CA SER A 136 -6.49 -3.22 -10.64
C SER A 136 -6.49 -3.69 -12.09
N SER A 137 -5.30 -3.79 -12.66
CA SER A 137 -5.06 -4.46 -13.94
C SER A 137 -3.67 -5.07 -13.98
N ILE A 138 -3.54 -6.15 -14.73
CA ILE A 138 -2.27 -6.84 -15.00
C ILE A 138 -1.96 -6.71 -16.48
N LYS A 139 -0.73 -6.34 -16.80
CA LYS A 139 -0.15 -6.28 -18.14
C LYS A 139 1.06 -7.23 -18.21
N SER A 140 1.69 -7.34 -19.38
CA SER A 140 2.83 -8.23 -19.57
C SER A 140 4.10 -7.83 -18.82
N ASP A 141 4.24 -6.55 -18.48
CA ASP A 141 5.47 -5.95 -17.92
C ASP A 141 5.21 -5.16 -16.61
N HIS A 142 3.94 -5.07 -16.18
CA HIS A 142 3.57 -4.36 -14.96
C HIS A 142 2.17 -4.72 -14.49
N PHE A 143 1.87 -4.39 -13.25
CA PHE A 143 0.50 -4.31 -12.76
C PHE A 143 0.21 -2.94 -12.14
N ILE A 144 -1.07 -2.62 -12.07
CA ILE A 144 -1.57 -1.39 -11.46
C ILE A 144 -2.59 -1.76 -10.39
N VAL A 145 -2.48 -1.09 -9.24
CA VAL A 145 -3.50 -1.12 -8.20
C VAL A 145 -3.88 0.32 -7.89
N GLU A 146 -5.14 0.66 -8.13
CA GLU A 146 -5.74 1.92 -7.73
C GLU A 146 -6.75 1.69 -6.60
N PHE A 147 -6.72 2.53 -5.60
CA PHE A 147 -7.75 2.49 -4.56
C PHE A 147 -8.05 3.88 -4.01
N ALA A 148 -9.25 4.03 -3.47
CA ALA A 148 -9.72 5.25 -2.85
C ALA A 148 -10.24 4.93 -1.45
N ILE A 149 -9.85 5.77 -0.48
CA ILE A 149 -10.30 5.69 0.91
C ILE A 149 -11.03 6.97 1.26
N SER A 150 -12.19 6.87 1.90
CA SER A 150 -12.92 8.06 2.30
C SER A 150 -12.17 8.85 3.39
N ILE A 151 -12.09 10.16 3.21
CA ILE A 151 -11.53 11.08 4.22
C ILE A 151 -12.28 10.94 5.55
N GLN A 152 -13.57 10.66 5.50
CA GLN A 152 -14.37 10.49 6.71
C GLN A 152 -13.93 9.26 7.52
N SER A 153 -13.63 8.13 6.87
CA SER A 153 -13.15 6.94 7.61
C SER A 153 -11.78 7.19 8.23
N LEU A 154 -10.85 7.84 7.51
CA LEU A 154 -9.55 8.22 8.06
C LEU A 154 -9.68 9.15 9.28
N LYS A 155 -10.61 10.11 9.25
CA LYS A 155 -10.90 10.97 10.39
C LYS A 155 -11.49 10.19 11.57
N ASN A 156 -12.41 9.26 11.31
CA ASN A 156 -13.02 8.43 12.35
C ASN A 156 -11.99 7.57 13.07
N PHE A 157 -10.96 7.12 12.38
CA PHE A 157 -9.84 6.36 12.95
C PHE A 157 -8.70 7.26 13.47
N HIS A 158 -8.88 8.59 13.49
CA HIS A 158 -7.87 9.55 13.94
C HIS A 158 -6.55 9.48 13.16
N LEU A 159 -6.60 9.11 11.89
CA LEU A 159 -5.43 8.96 11.02
C LEU A 159 -5.01 10.25 10.32
N ILE A 160 -5.85 11.29 10.33
CA ILE A 160 -5.51 12.61 9.80
C ILE A 160 -5.36 13.60 10.96
N LYS A 161 -4.18 14.17 11.10
CA LYS A 161 -3.86 15.22 12.07
C LYS A 161 -3.20 16.39 11.36
N ASP A 162 -3.76 17.58 11.44
CA ASP A 162 -3.21 18.80 10.83
C ASP A 162 -2.85 18.62 9.34
N ASN A 163 -3.71 17.95 8.56
CA ASN A 163 -3.50 17.56 7.16
C ASN A 163 -2.34 16.59 6.92
N VAL A 164 -1.87 15.89 7.95
CA VAL A 164 -0.82 14.88 7.84
C VAL A 164 -1.39 13.50 8.17
N ILE A 165 -1.00 12.50 7.39
CA ILE A 165 -1.26 11.09 7.61
C ILE A 165 0.10 10.39 7.79
N GLU A 166 0.27 9.64 8.87
CA GLU A 166 1.45 8.80 9.06
C GLU A 166 1.22 7.45 8.37
N ALA A 167 2.01 7.16 7.33
CA ALA A 167 1.83 5.97 6.51
C ALA A 167 3.15 5.26 6.19
N GLY A 168 3.09 3.93 6.14
CA GLY A 168 4.11 3.08 5.54
C GLY A 168 3.64 2.61 4.16
N ILE A 169 4.53 2.60 3.16
CA ILE A 169 4.23 2.20 1.79
C ILE A 169 5.16 1.06 1.42
N PHE A 170 4.60 -0.09 1.06
CA PHE A 170 5.35 -1.33 0.92
C PHE A 170 4.90 -2.15 -0.29
N ARG A 171 5.70 -3.16 -0.60
CA ARG A 171 5.37 -4.23 -1.52
C ARG A 171 5.95 -5.56 -1.01
N ALA A 172 5.17 -6.63 -1.08
CA ALA A 172 5.65 -7.99 -1.04
C ALA A 172 5.82 -8.50 -2.48
N LYS A 173 7.01 -9.04 -2.80
CA LYS A 173 7.32 -9.70 -4.06
C LYS A 173 7.69 -11.15 -3.77
N TYR A 174 7.00 -12.08 -4.40
CA TYR A 174 7.26 -13.52 -4.27
C TYR A 174 8.15 -14.00 -5.41
N ILE A 175 9.32 -14.51 -5.07
CA ILE A 175 10.34 -14.96 -6.03
C ILE A 175 10.42 -16.47 -6.00
N LYS A 176 10.26 -17.10 -7.17
CA LYS A 176 10.35 -18.54 -7.32
C LYS A 176 11.80 -19.01 -7.09
N GLN A 177 11.98 -19.93 -6.17
CA GLN A 177 13.24 -20.55 -5.82
C GLN A 177 13.54 -21.79 -6.68
N GLU A 178 14.77 -22.29 -6.64
CA GLU A 178 15.20 -23.51 -7.36
C GLU A 178 14.38 -24.74 -6.96
N ASN A 179 13.95 -24.83 -5.70
CA ASN A 179 13.07 -25.89 -5.17
C ASN A 179 11.60 -25.75 -5.61
N LYS A 180 11.28 -24.76 -6.48
CA LYS A 180 9.95 -24.39 -6.98
C LYS A 180 9.01 -23.78 -5.94
N LEU A 181 9.43 -23.53 -4.73
CA LEU A 181 8.69 -22.74 -3.76
C LEU A 181 8.82 -21.24 -4.06
N PHE A 182 7.92 -20.45 -3.56
CA PHE A 182 7.99 -18.99 -3.64
C PHE A 182 8.37 -18.43 -2.28
N GLU A 183 9.28 -17.46 -2.28
CA GLU A 183 9.71 -16.79 -1.05
C GLU A 183 9.53 -15.28 -1.19
N PRO A 184 9.05 -14.59 -0.14
CA PRO A 184 8.81 -13.16 -0.21
C PRO A 184 10.11 -12.36 -0.13
N THR A 185 10.18 -11.32 -0.94
CA THR A 185 11.13 -10.21 -0.81
C THR A 185 10.36 -8.95 -0.48
N TRP A 186 10.86 -8.21 0.52
CA TRP A 186 10.14 -7.10 1.10
C TRP A 186 10.73 -5.77 0.64
N ILE A 187 9.87 -4.90 0.12
CA ILE A 187 10.23 -3.61 -0.46
C ILE A 187 9.51 -2.51 0.31
N THR A 188 10.23 -1.46 0.65
CA THR A 188 9.71 -0.38 1.50
C THR A 188 10.11 1.00 0.99
N TRP A 189 9.23 1.98 1.18
CA TRP A 189 9.56 3.38 0.97
C TRP A 189 10.52 3.92 2.04
N VAL A 190 10.21 3.70 3.32
CA VAL A 190 11.05 4.12 4.44
C VAL A 190 11.81 2.92 4.96
N ASN A 191 13.16 2.97 4.90
CA ASN A 191 13.98 1.92 5.48
C ASN A 191 13.83 1.92 7.02
N PRO A 192 13.32 0.84 7.63
CA PRO A 192 13.13 0.77 9.08
C PRO A 192 14.42 0.55 9.86
N ASN A 193 15.56 0.27 9.17
CA ASN A 193 16.87 -0.02 9.76
C ASN A 193 16.86 -1.22 10.72
N THR A 194 16.21 -2.31 10.33
CA THR A 194 16.18 -3.57 11.07
C THR A 194 17.02 -4.64 10.39
N GLU A 195 17.57 -5.58 11.14
CA GLU A 195 18.40 -6.69 10.61
C GLU A 195 17.56 -7.69 9.82
N THR A 196 16.29 -7.86 10.18
CA THR A 196 15.35 -8.79 9.52
C THR A 196 14.12 -8.04 9.05
N PRO A 197 13.40 -8.55 8.02
CA PRO A 197 12.21 -7.89 7.47
C PRO A 197 11.16 -7.59 8.56
N ASN A 198 10.81 -6.31 8.69
CA ASN A 198 9.80 -5.87 9.63
C ASN A 198 9.19 -4.52 9.21
N PHE A 199 7.95 -4.55 8.72
CA PHE A 199 7.15 -3.36 8.43
C PHE A 199 6.35 -2.87 9.65
N HIS A 200 6.09 -3.75 10.61
CA HIS A 200 5.26 -3.52 11.80
C HIS A 200 6.05 -2.86 12.93
N ILE A 201 6.74 -1.78 12.60
CA ILE A 201 7.58 -1.01 13.54
C ILE A 201 7.49 0.48 13.21
N ALA A 202 7.58 1.33 14.23
CA ALA A 202 7.38 2.77 14.06
C ALA A 202 8.33 3.42 13.05
N SER A 203 9.56 2.92 12.91
CA SER A 203 10.56 3.45 11.99
C SER A 203 10.28 3.15 10.51
N SER A 204 9.28 2.32 10.17
CA SER A 204 8.89 2.03 8.78
C SER A 204 7.91 3.06 8.18
N PHE A 205 7.45 4.03 8.97
CA PHE A 205 6.48 5.03 8.55
C PHE A 205 7.16 6.34 8.15
N GLY A 206 6.56 6.98 7.14
CA GLY A 206 6.78 8.36 6.75
C GLY A 206 5.49 9.15 6.90
N THR A 207 5.43 10.31 6.24
CA THR A 207 4.26 11.19 6.27
C THR A 207 3.72 11.47 4.87
N LEU A 208 2.40 11.49 4.75
CA LEU A 208 1.66 12.00 3.61
C LEU A 208 1.06 13.34 4.03
N THR A 209 1.46 14.43 3.37
CA THR A 209 0.96 15.78 3.66
C THR A 209 -0.08 16.18 2.63
N LEU A 210 -1.31 16.43 3.05
CA LEU A 210 -2.42 16.88 2.21
C LEU A 210 -2.23 18.39 1.91
N VAL A 211 -1.92 18.73 0.64
CA VAL A 211 -1.63 20.10 0.18
C VAL A 211 -2.60 20.57 -0.87
#